data_53b11a9d2d9c3842ec9ab22ae51fb1da
#
_entry.id   53b11a9d2d9c3842ec9ab22ae51fb1da
#
_cell.length_a   1.000
_cell.length_b   1.000
_cell.length_c   1.000
_cell.angle_alpha   90.00
_cell.angle_beta   90.00
_cell.angle_gamma   90.00
#
_symmetry.space_group_name_H-M   'P 1'
#
loop_
_entity.id
_entity.type
_entity.pdbx_description
1 polymer ?
#
loop_
_entity_poly.entity_id
_entity_poly.type
_entity_poly.pdbx_seq_one_letter_code
_entity_poly.pdbx_strand_id
1 'polypeptide(L)'
;MCERKRTQQDFEEYIESIRQMAKEEGYDTLDEVYVKHLKCRYFGQDVVIGESARISLREMKMSDLEAFYAFEGALDEPVLGAFLKATKAESKAHLQAYIAHMYPLYDYGMWTVVEKATGAVIGICGLGHSEYLEAECTDLGYYICQKWRGKGIAMECIEIVLDYARDYLELPKLYAVVEESNIISKNILRKFGFELAEHSSAVFVAYYCILS
;
A
#
# COMPACT_ATOMS: atom_id res chain seq x y z
N MET A 1 -23.94 -15.75 -18.47
CA MET A 1 -24.83 -14.75 -17.82
C MET A 1 -24.24 -13.39 -18.11
N CYS A 2 -25.01 -12.47 -18.73
CA CYS A 2 -24.55 -11.12 -19.01
C CYS A 2 -24.52 -10.37 -17.67
N GLU A 3 -23.34 -10.02 -17.18
CA GLU A 3 -23.25 -9.18 -15.99
C GLU A 3 -23.89 -7.82 -16.33
N ARG A 4 -24.91 -7.46 -15.56
CA ARG A 4 -25.57 -6.15 -15.67
C ARG A 4 -24.49 -5.08 -15.41
N LYS A 5 -24.27 -4.17 -16.36
CA LYS A 5 -23.35 -3.04 -16.17
C LYS A 5 -23.82 -2.21 -14.98
N ARG A 6 -22.95 -2.01 -14.01
CA ARG A 6 -23.18 -1.11 -12.87
C ARG A 6 -23.38 0.32 -13.37
N THR A 7 -24.43 0.99 -12.91
CA THR A 7 -24.77 2.34 -13.29
C THR A 7 -24.39 3.36 -12.20
N GLN A 8 -24.39 4.64 -12.54
CA GLN A 8 -24.19 5.71 -11.55
C GLN A 8 -25.30 5.68 -10.47
N GLN A 9 -26.54 5.39 -10.86
CA GLN A 9 -27.65 5.27 -9.90
C GLN A 9 -27.44 4.10 -8.94
N ASP A 10 -26.99 2.93 -9.42
CA ASP A 10 -26.65 1.78 -8.54
C ASP A 10 -25.56 2.16 -7.53
N PHE A 11 -24.60 3.01 -7.93
CA PHE A 11 -23.58 3.51 -7.01
C PHE A 11 -24.14 4.50 -5.98
N GLU A 12 -25.04 5.39 -6.39
CA GLU A 12 -25.68 6.35 -5.47
C GLU A 12 -26.51 5.64 -4.40
N GLU A 13 -27.25 4.59 -4.77
CA GLU A 13 -27.97 3.73 -3.83
C GLU A 13 -27.00 2.99 -2.88
N TYR A 14 -25.88 2.48 -3.41
CA TYR A 14 -24.85 1.81 -2.63
C TYR A 14 -24.18 2.77 -1.62
N ILE A 15 -23.75 3.95 -2.04
CA ILE A 15 -23.09 4.91 -1.16
C ILE A 15 -24.05 5.44 -0.08
N GLU A 16 -25.34 5.59 -0.40
CA GLU A 16 -26.33 6.01 0.58
C GLU A 16 -26.51 4.97 1.68
N SER A 17 -26.48 3.67 1.34
CA SER A 17 -26.52 2.60 2.33
C SER A 17 -25.30 2.64 3.28
N ILE A 18 -24.11 2.97 2.75
CA ILE A 18 -22.91 3.12 3.58
C ILE A 18 -23.01 4.35 4.49
N ARG A 19 -23.52 5.47 3.98
CA ARG A 19 -23.76 6.69 4.80
C ARG A 19 -24.72 6.42 5.95
N GLN A 20 -25.78 5.65 5.69
CA GLN A 20 -26.72 5.29 6.74
C GLN A 20 -26.06 4.44 7.82
N MET A 21 -25.26 3.43 7.44
CA MET A 21 -24.51 2.62 8.41
C MET A 21 -23.52 3.44 9.22
N ALA A 22 -22.75 4.30 8.55
CA ALA A 22 -21.79 5.19 9.22
C ALA A 22 -22.49 6.10 10.26
N LYS A 23 -23.67 6.64 9.91
CA LYS A 23 -24.47 7.47 10.81
C LYS A 23 -24.98 6.69 12.02
N GLU A 24 -25.36 5.42 11.85
CA GLU A 24 -25.77 4.54 12.96
C GLU A 24 -24.61 4.24 13.91
N GLU A 25 -23.37 4.25 13.41
CA GLU A 25 -22.14 4.10 14.19
C GLU A 25 -21.61 5.43 14.76
N GLY A 26 -22.27 6.57 14.49
CA GLY A 26 -21.93 7.88 15.05
C GLY A 26 -21.05 8.77 14.17
N TYR A 27 -20.87 8.41 12.90
CA TYR A 27 -20.15 9.23 11.94
C TYR A 27 -21.12 10.10 11.13
N ASP A 28 -21.00 11.42 11.19
CA ASP A 28 -21.91 12.33 10.50
C ASP A 28 -21.71 12.38 8.99
N THR A 29 -20.47 12.16 8.52
CA THR A 29 -20.08 12.24 7.10
C THR A 29 -19.08 11.17 6.76
N LEU A 30 -19.03 10.78 5.47
CA LEU A 30 -17.93 9.98 4.91
C LEU A 30 -16.87 10.91 4.33
N ASP A 31 -15.62 10.56 4.53
CA ASP A 31 -14.50 11.27 3.90
C ASP A 31 -14.58 11.26 2.37
N GLU A 32 -14.23 12.36 1.72
CA GLU A 32 -14.33 12.51 0.26
C GLU A 32 -13.35 11.58 -0.48
N VAL A 33 -12.15 11.34 0.07
CA VAL A 33 -11.16 10.42 -0.50
C VAL A 33 -11.68 9.00 -0.43
N TYR A 34 -12.26 8.60 0.71
CA TYR A 34 -12.89 7.30 0.88
C TYR A 34 -14.01 7.07 -0.14
N VAL A 35 -14.91 8.04 -0.31
CA VAL A 35 -15.99 7.97 -1.31
C VAL A 35 -15.46 7.86 -2.74
N LYS A 36 -14.39 8.58 -3.06
CA LYS A 36 -13.69 8.49 -4.34
C LYS A 36 -13.11 7.09 -4.56
N HIS A 37 -12.44 6.51 -3.56
CA HIS A 37 -11.90 5.15 -3.62
C HIS A 37 -13.00 4.10 -3.79
N LEU A 38 -14.09 4.20 -3.03
CA LEU A 38 -15.25 3.33 -3.19
C LEU A 38 -15.81 3.39 -4.60
N LYS A 39 -15.92 4.59 -5.19
CA LYS A 39 -16.41 4.78 -6.55
C LYS A 39 -15.51 4.10 -7.58
N CYS A 40 -14.18 4.28 -7.44
CA CYS A 40 -13.22 3.62 -8.32
C CYS A 40 -13.34 2.09 -8.24
N ARG A 41 -13.36 1.52 -7.01
CA ARG A 41 -13.55 0.08 -6.79
C ARG A 41 -14.88 -0.43 -7.36
N TYR A 42 -15.95 0.34 -7.15
CA TYR A 42 -17.29 -0.02 -7.64
C TYR A 42 -17.36 -0.13 -9.16
N PHE A 43 -16.72 0.78 -9.88
CA PHE A 43 -16.69 0.80 -11.35
C PHE A 43 -15.49 0.04 -11.94
N GLY A 44 -14.65 -0.62 -11.14
CA GLY A 44 -13.47 -1.34 -11.59
C GLY A 44 -12.38 -0.43 -12.17
N GLN A 45 -12.34 0.82 -11.73
CA GLN A 45 -11.29 1.79 -12.07
C GLN A 45 -10.11 1.67 -11.12
N ASP A 46 -8.96 2.23 -11.52
CA ASP A 46 -7.79 2.29 -10.66
C ASP A 46 -8.02 3.23 -9.49
N VAL A 47 -7.76 2.73 -8.28
CA VAL A 47 -7.67 3.56 -7.08
C VAL A 47 -6.23 4.06 -6.97
N VAL A 48 -6.03 5.32 -7.32
CA VAL A 48 -4.73 6.00 -7.24
C VAL A 48 -4.63 6.68 -5.89
N ILE A 49 -3.61 6.30 -5.13
CA ILE A 49 -3.31 6.81 -3.79
C ILE A 49 -2.60 8.16 -3.87
N GLY A 50 -1.64 8.25 -4.76
CA GLY A 50 -0.89 9.47 -5.02
C GLY A 50 0.06 9.33 -6.20
N GLU A 51 0.57 10.46 -6.66
CA GLU A 51 1.44 10.54 -7.83
C GLU A 51 2.58 11.54 -7.62
N SER A 52 3.70 11.26 -8.25
CA SER A 52 4.77 12.23 -8.49
C SER A 52 4.87 12.57 -9.98
N ALA A 53 5.90 13.29 -10.36
CA ALA A 53 6.18 13.53 -11.77
C ALA A 53 6.47 12.23 -12.56
N ARG A 54 7.03 11.20 -11.89
CA ARG A 54 7.55 9.99 -12.54
C ARG A 54 6.75 8.73 -12.24
N ILE A 55 6.11 8.66 -11.08
CA ILE A 55 5.43 7.45 -10.61
C ILE A 55 3.99 7.73 -10.17
N SER A 56 3.20 6.66 -10.13
CA SER A 56 1.88 6.60 -9.51
C SER A 56 1.85 5.41 -8.55
N LEU A 57 1.31 5.60 -7.36
CA LEU A 57 0.95 4.54 -6.42
C LEU A 57 -0.54 4.24 -6.57
N ARG A 58 -0.89 2.98 -6.81
CA ARG A 58 -2.28 2.52 -6.91
C ARG A 58 -2.49 1.19 -6.21
N GLU A 59 -3.73 0.88 -5.91
CA GLU A 59 -4.07 -0.46 -5.43
C GLU A 59 -3.58 -1.54 -6.38
N MET A 60 -3.17 -2.67 -5.81
CA MET A 60 -2.72 -3.83 -6.58
C MET A 60 -3.84 -4.41 -7.43
N LYS A 61 -3.47 -4.96 -8.58
CA LYS A 61 -4.36 -5.72 -9.46
C LYS A 61 -3.87 -7.15 -9.62
N MET A 62 -4.75 -8.04 -9.99
CA MET A 62 -4.38 -9.42 -10.30
C MET A 62 -3.36 -9.52 -11.44
N SER A 63 -3.40 -8.57 -12.39
CA SER A 63 -2.44 -8.48 -13.50
C SER A 63 -1.01 -8.13 -13.06
N ASP A 64 -0.82 -7.53 -11.87
CA ASP A 64 0.50 -7.12 -11.39
C ASP A 64 1.36 -8.32 -10.97
N LEU A 65 0.73 -9.45 -10.68
CA LEU A 65 1.42 -10.65 -10.18
C LEU A 65 2.51 -11.15 -11.13
N GLU A 66 2.28 -11.09 -12.45
CA GLU A 66 3.29 -11.50 -13.44
C GLU A 66 4.51 -10.56 -13.42
N ALA A 67 4.30 -9.26 -13.21
CA ALA A 67 5.40 -8.31 -13.05
C ALA A 67 6.18 -8.56 -11.75
N PHE A 68 5.50 -8.89 -10.65
CA PHE A 68 6.17 -9.25 -9.39
C PHE A 68 7.06 -10.48 -9.53
N TYR A 69 6.61 -11.51 -10.22
CA TYR A 69 7.43 -12.68 -10.51
C TYR A 69 8.62 -12.40 -11.45
N ALA A 70 8.51 -11.38 -12.29
CA ALA A 70 9.58 -10.98 -13.20
C ALA A 70 10.68 -10.15 -12.53
N PHE A 71 10.49 -9.69 -11.30
CA PHE A 71 11.53 -8.97 -10.58
C PHE A 71 12.65 -9.91 -10.14
N GLU A 72 13.89 -9.50 -10.36
CA GLU A 72 15.06 -10.26 -9.95
C GLU A 72 15.14 -10.38 -8.42
N GLY A 73 15.28 -11.60 -7.90
CA GLY A 73 15.34 -11.88 -6.46
C GLY A 73 14.01 -11.71 -5.72
N ALA A 74 12.88 -11.62 -6.43
CA ALA A 74 11.57 -11.31 -5.83
C ALA A 74 11.15 -12.28 -4.72
N LEU A 75 11.50 -13.55 -4.85
CA LEU A 75 11.13 -14.58 -3.87
C LEU A 75 11.91 -14.48 -2.55
N ASP A 76 13.08 -13.86 -2.60
CA ASP A 76 13.96 -13.68 -1.43
C ASP A 76 13.73 -12.33 -0.73
N GLU A 77 12.91 -11.46 -1.32
CA GLU A 77 12.62 -10.12 -0.77
C GLU A 77 11.44 -10.17 0.21
N PRO A 78 11.61 -9.80 1.48
CA PRO A 78 10.57 -9.94 2.51
C PRO A 78 9.24 -9.28 2.13
N VAL A 79 9.29 -8.07 1.58
CA VAL A 79 8.09 -7.29 1.22
C VAL A 79 7.32 -7.94 0.07
N LEU A 80 8.00 -8.49 -0.94
CA LEU A 80 7.38 -9.23 -2.04
C LEU A 80 7.00 -10.65 -1.62
N GLY A 81 7.76 -11.29 -0.77
CA GLY A 81 7.49 -12.61 -0.21
C GLY A 81 6.15 -12.68 0.55
N ALA A 82 5.66 -11.54 1.04
CA ALA A 82 4.31 -11.45 1.57
C ALA A 82 3.25 -11.85 0.50
N PHE A 83 3.48 -11.57 -0.78
CA PHE A 83 2.55 -11.82 -1.88
C PHE A 83 2.94 -13.03 -2.74
N LEU A 84 4.23 -13.34 -2.86
CA LEU A 84 4.73 -14.46 -3.66
C LEU A 84 4.85 -15.71 -2.78
N LYS A 85 4.01 -16.70 -3.02
CA LYS A 85 3.94 -17.97 -2.28
C LYS A 85 4.67 -19.08 -3.06
N ALA A 86 4.72 -20.28 -2.48
CA ALA A 86 5.43 -21.42 -3.06
C ALA A 86 4.96 -21.77 -4.48
N THR A 87 3.71 -21.52 -4.81
CA THR A 87 3.17 -21.71 -6.15
C THR A 87 2.46 -20.46 -6.68
N LYS A 88 2.41 -20.30 -8.01
CA LYS A 88 1.63 -19.22 -8.65
C LYS A 88 0.14 -19.27 -8.29
N ALA A 89 -0.42 -20.46 -8.10
CA ALA A 89 -1.82 -20.62 -7.72
C ALA A 89 -2.08 -20.08 -6.31
N GLU A 90 -1.21 -20.37 -5.35
CA GLU A 90 -1.28 -19.84 -3.99
C GLU A 90 -1.09 -18.32 -3.97
N SER A 91 -0.13 -17.79 -4.71
CA SER A 91 0.09 -16.35 -4.82
C SER A 91 -1.13 -15.64 -5.42
N LYS A 92 -1.75 -16.25 -6.45
CA LYS A 92 -2.98 -15.71 -7.05
C LYS A 92 -4.13 -15.68 -6.04
N ALA A 93 -4.35 -16.76 -5.31
CA ALA A 93 -5.40 -16.83 -4.30
C ALA A 93 -5.14 -15.84 -3.16
N HIS A 94 -3.88 -15.73 -2.71
CA HIS A 94 -3.49 -14.78 -1.67
C HIS A 94 -3.69 -13.32 -2.12
N LEU A 95 -3.19 -12.94 -3.30
CA LEU A 95 -3.37 -11.58 -3.81
C LEU A 95 -4.85 -11.24 -4.03
N GLN A 96 -5.65 -12.18 -4.51
CA GLN A 96 -7.10 -12.00 -4.66
C GLN A 96 -7.78 -11.74 -3.31
N ALA A 97 -7.44 -12.51 -2.28
CA ALA A 97 -7.95 -12.30 -0.93
C ALA A 97 -7.48 -10.96 -0.36
N TYR A 98 -6.20 -10.61 -0.56
CA TYR A 98 -5.65 -9.33 -0.13
C TYR A 98 -6.41 -8.15 -0.72
N ILE A 99 -6.60 -8.12 -2.04
CA ILE A 99 -7.33 -7.03 -2.73
C ILE A 99 -8.79 -6.97 -2.26
N ALA A 100 -9.43 -8.13 -2.06
CA ALA A 100 -10.83 -8.20 -1.67
C ALA A 100 -11.11 -7.76 -0.22
N HIS A 101 -10.11 -7.81 0.65
CA HIS A 101 -10.31 -7.56 2.08
C HIS A 101 -9.53 -6.34 2.61
N MET A 102 -8.24 -6.18 2.23
CA MET A 102 -7.42 -5.12 2.82
C MET A 102 -7.91 -3.73 2.46
N TYR A 103 -8.05 -3.45 1.17
CA TYR A 103 -8.43 -2.11 0.73
C TYR A 103 -9.86 -1.71 1.13
N PRO A 104 -10.89 -2.58 1.00
CA PRO A 104 -12.23 -2.20 1.45
C PRO A 104 -12.36 -2.04 2.97
N LEU A 105 -11.53 -2.75 3.76
CA LEU A 105 -11.63 -2.73 5.22
C LEU A 105 -10.84 -1.57 5.84
N TYR A 106 -9.62 -1.31 5.34
CA TYR A 106 -8.69 -0.37 5.97
C TYR A 106 -8.44 0.90 5.13
N ASP A 107 -8.85 0.92 3.87
CA ASP A 107 -8.51 1.92 2.84
C ASP A 107 -7.00 2.18 2.70
N TYR A 108 -6.17 1.29 3.20
CA TYR A 108 -4.73 1.27 2.98
C TYR A 108 -4.20 -0.16 2.81
N GLY A 109 -2.95 -0.26 2.43
CA GLY A 109 -2.25 -1.52 2.22
C GLY A 109 -0.97 -1.31 1.43
N MET A 110 -0.40 -2.39 0.92
CA MET A 110 0.70 -2.31 -0.04
C MET A 110 0.15 -1.98 -1.43
N TRP A 111 0.72 -1.00 -2.08
CA TRP A 111 0.31 -0.50 -3.40
C TRP A 111 1.35 -0.80 -4.47
N THR A 112 0.90 -0.92 -5.71
CA THR A 112 1.79 -1.07 -6.87
C THR A 112 2.39 0.27 -7.25
N VAL A 113 3.70 0.29 -7.45
CA VAL A 113 4.44 1.44 -8.01
C VAL A 113 4.46 1.30 -9.51
N VAL A 114 3.87 2.26 -10.22
CA VAL A 114 3.79 2.31 -11.69
C VAL A 114 4.62 3.47 -12.21
N GLU A 115 5.49 3.22 -13.16
CA GLU A 115 6.20 4.27 -13.89
C GLU A 115 5.26 4.91 -14.93
N LYS A 116 5.08 6.23 -14.87
CA LYS A 116 4.03 6.94 -15.62
C LYS A 116 4.26 6.99 -17.13
N ALA A 117 5.50 7.05 -17.58
CA ALA A 117 5.79 7.19 -19.01
C ALA A 117 5.50 5.92 -19.81
N THR A 118 5.65 4.74 -19.19
CA THR A 118 5.48 3.46 -19.86
C THR A 118 4.31 2.62 -19.35
N GLY A 119 3.77 2.97 -18.17
CA GLY A 119 2.79 2.16 -17.45
C GLY A 119 3.40 0.90 -16.81
N ALA A 120 4.72 0.78 -16.76
CA ALA A 120 5.39 -0.39 -16.21
C ALA A 120 5.23 -0.47 -14.68
N VAL A 121 4.93 -1.66 -14.18
CA VAL A 121 5.03 -1.99 -12.76
C VAL A 121 6.51 -2.09 -12.41
N ILE A 122 6.97 -1.30 -11.43
CA ILE A 122 8.40 -1.18 -11.08
C ILE A 122 8.69 -1.45 -9.60
N GLY A 123 7.67 -1.74 -8.80
CA GLY A 123 7.84 -2.02 -7.38
C GLY A 123 6.52 -2.07 -6.64
N ILE A 124 6.62 -2.14 -5.34
CA ILE A 124 5.51 -1.96 -4.40
C ILE A 124 5.95 -1.03 -3.26
N CYS A 125 5.03 -0.26 -2.73
CA CYS A 125 5.25 0.58 -1.56
C CYS A 125 3.92 0.80 -0.86
N GLY A 126 3.89 0.85 0.46
CA GLY A 126 2.65 1.08 1.18
C GLY A 126 2.74 0.80 2.66
N LEU A 127 1.59 0.57 3.24
CA LEU A 127 1.38 0.36 4.67
C LEU A 127 0.98 -1.09 4.97
N GLY A 128 1.44 -1.61 6.10
CA GLY A 128 1.15 -2.95 6.54
C GLY A 128 1.26 -3.10 8.05
N HIS A 129 1.30 -4.35 8.49
CA HIS A 129 1.55 -4.72 9.87
C HIS A 129 2.67 -5.76 9.89
N SER A 130 3.77 -5.42 10.53
CA SER A 130 4.90 -6.33 10.70
C SER A 130 4.71 -7.22 11.92
N GLU A 131 5.02 -8.50 11.80
CA GLU A 131 5.06 -9.44 12.92
C GLU A 131 6.15 -9.11 13.97
N TYR A 132 7.07 -8.21 13.62
CA TYR A 132 8.14 -7.73 14.51
C TYR A 132 7.73 -6.54 15.37
N LEU A 133 6.50 -6.05 15.21
CA LEU A 133 5.92 -4.93 15.93
C LEU A 133 4.67 -5.38 16.69
N GLU A 134 4.23 -4.57 17.65
CA GLU A 134 2.93 -4.78 18.29
C GLU A 134 1.79 -4.68 17.26
N ALA A 135 0.69 -5.39 17.49
CA ALA A 135 -0.41 -5.53 16.53
C ALA A 135 -1.07 -4.20 16.12
N GLU A 136 -0.94 -3.17 16.95
CA GLU A 136 -1.50 -1.85 16.68
C GLU A 136 -0.58 -0.94 15.85
N CYS A 137 0.64 -1.40 15.56
CA CYS A 137 1.63 -0.61 14.83
C CYS A 137 1.44 -0.78 13.33
N THR A 138 1.25 0.33 12.63
CA THR A 138 1.29 0.37 11.17
C THR A 138 2.72 0.62 10.71
N ASP A 139 3.20 -0.16 9.74
CA ASP A 139 4.55 -0.04 9.20
C ASP A 139 4.58 0.26 7.70
N LEU A 140 5.63 1.00 7.31
CA LEU A 140 5.98 1.31 5.94
C LEU A 140 6.83 0.18 5.36
N GLY A 141 6.36 -0.42 4.27
CA GLY A 141 7.13 -1.36 3.46
C GLY A 141 7.33 -0.87 2.04
N TYR A 142 8.47 -1.18 1.43
CA TYR A 142 8.67 -0.91 0.02
C TYR A 142 9.71 -1.83 -0.62
N TYR A 143 9.51 -2.07 -1.91
CA TYR A 143 10.45 -2.73 -2.80
C TYR A 143 10.46 -2.02 -4.15
N ILE A 144 11.64 -1.71 -4.67
CA ILE A 144 11.83 -1.18 -6.02
C ILE A 144 12.69 -2.17 -6.81
N CYS A 145 12.22 -2.56 -7.99
CA CYS A 145 12.94 -3.52 -8.82
C CYS A 145 14.33 -2.97 -9.20
N GLN A 146 15.31 -3.86 -9.33
CA GLN A 146 16.74 -3.52 -9.43
C GLN A 146 17.03 -2.47 -10.51
N LYS A 147 16.41 -2.59 -11.68
CA LYS A 147 16.56 -1.66 -12.81
C LYS A 147 16.24 -0.20 -12.46
N TRP A 148 15.40 0.01 -11.44
CA TRP A 148 14.91 1.33 -11.02
C TRP A 148 15.54 1.84 -9.71
N ARG A 149 16.40 1.05 -9.09
CA ARG A 149 17.15 1.44 -7.88
C ARG A 149 18.16 2.55 -8.19
N GLY A 150 18.54 3.32 -7.17
CA GLY A 150 19.50 4.42 -7.30
C GLY A 150 19.00 5.67 -8.02
N LYS A 151 17.73 5.70 -8.44
CA LYS A 151 17.11 6.80 -9.20
C LYS A 151 16.19 7.70 -8.35
N GLY A 152 16.14 7.50 -7.04
CA GLY A 152 15.30 8.28 -6.12
C GLY A 152 13.83 7.82 -6.06
N ILE A 153 13.43 6.78 -6.78
CA ILE A 153 12.03 6.31 -6.84
C ILE A 153 11.49 5.93 -5.45
N ALA A 154 12.27 5.23 -4.63
CA ALA A 154 11.84 4.88 -3.27
C ALA A 154 11.51 6.12 -2.43
N MET A 155 12.25 7.21 -2.60
CA MET A 155 11.98 8.46 -1.88
C MET A 155 10.66 9.09 -2.31
N GLU A 156 10.35 9.12 -3.62
CA GLU A 156 9.05 9.59 -4.12
C GLU A 156 7.89 8.73 -3.61
N CYS A 157 8.08 7.40 -3.56
CA CYS A 157 7.06 6.50 -3.00
C CYS A 157 6.81 6.78 -1.52
N ILE A 158 7.87 6.90 -0.72
CA ILE A 158 7.78 7.14 0.72
C ILE A 158 7.11 8.49 1.01
N GLU A 159 7.45 9.54 0.26
CA GLU A 159 6.81 10.85 0.39
C GLU A 159 5.29 10.75 0.20
N ILE A 160 4.84 10.11 -0.88
CA ILE A 160 3.41 9.87 -1.14
C ILE A 160 2.74 9.11 0.01
N VAL A 161 3.40 8.05 0.51
CA VAL A 161 2.85 7.22 1.61
C VAL A 161 2.78 8.01 2.91
N LEU A 162 3.78 8.82 3.22
CA LEU A 162 3.77 9.66 4.41
C LEU A 162 2.68 10.72 4.38
N ASP A 163 2.49 11.37 3.22
CA ASP A 163 1.40 12.35 3.03
C ASP A 163 0.04 11.67 3.20
N TYR A 164 -0.16 10.50 2.60
CA TYR A 164 -1.40 9.73 2.75
C TYR A 164 -1.65 9.30 4.20
N ALA A 165 -0.62 8.81 4.88
CA ALA A 165 -0.70 8.37 6.26
C ALA A 165 -1.02 9.53 7.23
N ARG A 166 -0.42 10.72 6.99
CA ARG A 166 -0.62 11.90 7.81
C ARG A 166 -1.95 12.60 7.51
N ASP A 167 -2.20 12.90 6.23
CA ASP A 167 -3.24 13.85 5.84
C ASP A 167 -4.61 13.19 5.65
N TYR A 168 -4.62 11.89 5.35
CA TYR A 168 -5.87 11.15 5.12
C TYR A 168 -6.16 10.12 6.22
N LEU A 169 -5.18 9.29 6.59
CA LEU A 169 -5.38 8.29 7.64
C LEU A 169 -5.22 8.88 9.06
N GLU A 170 -4.71 10.09 9.17
CA GLU A 170 -4.47 10.79 10.44
C GLU A 170 -3.66 9.93 11.44
N LEU A 171 -2.73 9.12 10.92
CA LEU A 171 -1.90 8.27 11.77
C LEU A 171 -0.92 9.14 12.58
N PRO A 172 -0.87 8.99 13.89
CA PRO A 172 0.04 9.80 14.72
C PRO A 172 1.49 9.36 14.57
N LYS A 173 1.73 8.13 14.16
CA LYS A 173 3.05 7.52 14.08
C LYS A 173 3.08 6.43 13.01
N LEU A 174 4.21 6.32 12.32
CA LEU A 174 4.49 5.25 11.38
C LEU A 174 5.80 4.56 11.73
N TYR A 175 5.81 3.24 11.61
CA TYR A 175 7.00 2.43 11.81
C TYR A 175 7.60 1.98 10.49
N ALA A 176 8.82 1.46 10.54
CA ALA A 176 9.44 0.73 9.44
C ALA A 176 10.39 -0.32 10.03
N VAL A 177 10.29 -1.56 9.55
CA VAL A 177 11.17 -2.64 9.95
C VAL A 177 12.16 -2.94 8.84
N VAL A 178 13.44 -2.94 9.16
CA VAL A 178 14.53 -3.04 8.19
C VAL A 178 15.53 -4.08 8.65
N GLU A 179 16.03 -4.91 7.75
CA GLU A 179 17.17 -5.78 8.06
C GLU A 179 18.39 -4.96 8.50
N GLU A 180 19.10 -5.45 9.52
CA GLU A 180 20.26 -4.76 10.08
C GLU A 180 21.34 -4.47 9.03
N SER A 181 21.49 -5.34 8.05
CA SER A 181 22.42 -5.22 6.92
C SER A 181 22.00 -4.16 5.87
N ASN A 182 20.72 -3.76 5.82
CA ASN A 182 20.20 -2.89 4.76
C ASN A 182 20.49 -1.41 5.05
N ILE A 183 21.74 -1.02 4.86
CA ILE A 183 22.22 0.36 5.08
C ILE A 183 21.51 1.36 4.18
N ILE A 184 21.13 0.96 2.96
CA ILE A 184 20.47 1.85 2.00
C ILE A 184 19.11 2.26 2.54
N SER A 185 18.28 1.29 2.98
CA SER A 185 16.96 1.55 3.55
C SER A 185 17.04 2.41 4.81
N LYS A 186 17.97 2.07 5.73
CA LYS A 186 18.22 2.87 6.94
C LYS A 186 18.54 4.34 6.62
N ASN A 187 19.36 4.59 5.60
CA ASN A 187 19.73 5.95 5.21
C ASN A 187 18.57 6.70 4.55
N ILE A 188 17.70 5.99 3.81
CA ILE A 188 16.49 6.58 3.23
C ILE A 188 15.51 6.96 4.36
N LEU A 189 15.22 6.07 5.29
CA LEU A 189 14.32 6.33 6.42
C LEU A 189 14.75 7.53 7.25
N ARG A 190 16.06 7.64 7.57
CA ARG A 190 16.60 8.79 8.31
C ARG A 190 16.38 10.12 7.61
N LYS A 191 16.39 10.17 6.28
CA LYS A 191 16.09 11.40 5.52
C LYS A 191 14.65 11.87 5.69
N PHE A 192 13.73 10.95 5.98
CA PHE A 192 12.35 11.26 6.28
C PHE A 192 12.05 11.42 7.79
N GLY A 193 13.10 11.55 8.61
CA GLY A 193 12.94 11.78 10.03
C GLY A 193 12.61 10.54 10.86
N PHE A 194 12.77 9.34 10.28
CA PHE A 194 12.61 8.12 11.05
C PHE A 194 13.78 7.96 12.06
N GLU A 195 13.43 7.72 13.30
CA GLU A 195 14.34 7.49 14.41
C GLU A 195 14.33 6.01 14.81
N LEU A 196 15.41 5.56 15.43
CA LEU A 196 15.54 4.19 15.91
C LEU A 196 14.55 3.93 17.04
N ALA A 197 13.75 2.88 16.92
CA ALA A 197 12.88 2.40 17.99
C ALA A 197 13.68 1.54 19.01
N GLU A 198 13.20 1.51 20.25
CA GLU A 198 13.88 0.77 21.33
C GLU A 198 13.88 -0.76 21.13
N HIS A 199 12.95 -1.28 20.33
CA HIS A 199 12.82 -2.71 20.05
C HIS A 199 13.54 -3.07 18.75
N SER A 200 14.65 -3.75 18.86
CA SER A 200 15.44 -4.28 17.76
C SER A 200 15.85 -5.72 18.06
N SER A 201 15.78 -6.59 17.04
CA SER A 201 16.37 -7.93 17.11
C SER A 201 17.78 -7.94 16.52
N ALA A 202 18.48 -9.05 16.60
CA ALA A 202 19.80 -9.21 15.98
C ALA A 202 19.75 -9.16 14.43
N VAL A 203 18.56 -9.34 13.83
CA VAL A 203 18.36 -9.44 12.39
C VAL A 203 17.62 -8.23 11.84
N PHE A 204 16.67 -7.69 12.60
CA PHE A 204 15.82 -6.57 12.17
C PHE A 204 15.89 -5.40 13.15
N VAL A 205 15.83 -4.20 12.60
CA VAL A 205 15.80 -2.93 13.33
C VAL A 205 14.52 -2.19 13.01
N ALA A 206 13.79 -1.81 14.05
CA ALA A 206 12.60 -1.00 13.92
C ALA A 206 12.95 0.49 13.98
N TYR A 207 12.33 1.26 13.13
CA TYR A 207 12.35 2.72 13.10
C TYR A 207 10.94 3.26 13.28
N TYR A 208 10.79 4.48 13.74
CA TYR A 208 9.51 5.18 13.80
C TYR A 208 9.64 6.64 13.35
N CYS A 209 8.55 7.20 12.85
CA CYS A 209 8.40 8.61 12.54
C CYS A 209 7.08 9.12 13.14
N ILE A 210 7.12 10.29 13.80
CA ILE A 210 5.92 10.98 14.24
C ILE A 210 5.37 11.78 13.05
N LEU A 211 4.11 11.58 12.75
CA LEU A 211 3.40 12.27 11.67
C LEU A 211 2.60 13.41 12.31
N SER A 212 3.17 14.61 12.33
CA SER A 212 2.56 15.81 12.92
C SER A 212 2.33 16.89 11.88
#